data_a2182413d4ede19c70af7f77853c6abc
#
_entry.id   a2182413d4ede19c70af7f77853c6abc
#
_cell.length_a   1.000
_cell.length_b   1.000
_cell.length_c   1.000
_cell.angle_alpha   90.00
_cell.angle_beta   90.00
_cell.angle_gamma   90.00
#
_symmetry.space_group_name_H-M   'P 1'
#
loop_
_entity.id
_entity.type
_entity.pdbx_description
1 polymer ?
#
loop_
_entity_poly.entity_id
_entity_poly.type
_entity_poly.pdbx_seq_one_letter_code
_entity_poly.pdbx_strand_id
1 'polypeptide(L)'
;MLKHWEAMSDEELAVAAARAEKGAFTALAARMLPHLRRMASSYDLQGMERDDLVQEGFFGIMSAVRHYRPEVGEFAPFAIACAHNSMNTASRIACSLRNEPLRVYVPLPEDRPAEAEKQPEALVEASEFERELHNWMQTGLSEYERQAWRLFLAGYSYAEIASLLSSHSKAVDNALQRVRRKLRQFYSAHPVST
;
A
#
# COMPACT_ATOMS: atom_id res chain seq x y z
N MET A 1 29.14 -18.26 -7.13
CA MET A 1 28.81 -16.87 -7.46
C MET A 1 27.73 -16.24 -6.57
N LEU A 2 26.75 -16.99 -6.03
CA LEU A 2 25.71 -16.42 -5.14
C LEU A 2 26.24 -15.94 -3.77
N LYS A 3 27.23 -16.61 -3.19
CA LYS A 3 27.81 -16.27 -1.87
C LYS A 3 28.39 -14.85 -1.74
N HIS A 4 28.75 -14.22 -2.84
CA HIS A 4 29.27 -12.84 -2.83
C HIS A 4 28.16 -11.84 -2.53
N TRP A 5 26.97 -12.02 -3.14
CA TRP A 5 25.82 -11.12 -2.98
C TRP A 5 25.15 -11.25 -1.60
N GLU A 6 25.30 -12.39 -0.93
CA GLU A 6 24.71 -12.63 0.40
C GLU A 6 25.32 -11.75 1.50
N ALA A 7 26.58 -11.36 1.35
CA ALA A 7 27.31 -10.55 2.32
C ALA A 7 27.12 -9.03 2.13
N MET A 8 26.55 -8.60 1.00
CA MET A 8 26.36 -7.19 0.67
C MET A 8 25.09 -6.63 1.35
N SER A 9 25.11 -5.33 1.65
CA SER A 9 23.90 -4.62 2.14
C SER A 9 22.87 -4.45 1.02
N ASP A 10 21.63 -4.06 1.38
CA ASP A 10 20.58 -3.79 0.39
C ASP A 10 20.92 -2.58 -0.49
N GLU A 11 21.63 -1.60 0.07
CA GLU A 11 22.13 -0.42 -0.62
C GLU A 11 23.18 -0.79 -1.68
N GLU A 12 24.14 -1.63 -1.29
CA GLU A 12 25.20 -2.11 -2.19
C GLU A 12 24.60 -2.95 -3.31
N LEU A 13 23.65 -3.84 -2.99
CA LEU A 13 22.92 -4.63 -3.97
C LEU A 13 22.11 -3.76 -4.92
N ALA A 14 21.46 -2.70 -4.42
CA ALA A 14 20.70 -1.78 -5.25
C ALA A 14 21.61 -1.03 -6.23
N VAL A 15 22.77 -0.56 -5.78
CA VAL A 15 23.76 0.11 -6.64
C VAL A 15 24.33 -0.86 -7.68
N ALA A 16 24.68 -2.10 -7.30
CA ALA A 16 25.16 -3.12 -8.22
C ALA A 16 24.06 -3.51 -9.25
N ALA A 17 22.82 -3.64 -8.81
CA ALA A 17 21.68 -3.92 -9.69
C ALA A 17 21.41 -2.77 -10.68
N ALA A 18 21.55 -1.51 -10.25
CA ALA A 18 21.43 -0.34 -11.12
C ALA A 18 22.51 -0.32 -12.22
N ARG A 19 23.67 -0.89 -11.94
CA ARG A 19 24.78 -1.08 -12.92
C ARG A 19 24.60 -2.32 -13.79
N ALA A 20 23.46 -3.01 -13.67
CA ALA A 20 23.17 -4.27 -14.37
C ALA A 20 24.17 -5.40 -14.07
N GLU A 21 24.78 -5.43 -12.90
CA GLU A 21 25.67 -6.51 -12.48
C GLU A 21 24.88 -7.81 -12.32
N LYS A 22 25.37 -8.86 -13.01
CA LYS A 22 24.63 -10.12 -13.13
C LYS A 22 24.44 -10.80 -11.77
N GLY A 23 23.20 -10.99 -11.36
CA GLY A 23 22.82 -11.65 -10.11
C GLY A 23 22.54 -10.70 -8.95
N ALA A 24 22.96 -9.42 -9.01
CA ALA A 24 22.70 -8.45 -7.94
C ALA A 24 21.21 -8.22 -7.73
N PHE A 25 20.44 -8.01 -8.81
CA PHE A 25 18.99 -7.85 -8.73
C PHE A 25 18.30 -9.14 -8.22
N THR A 26 18.76 -10.32 -8.62
CA THR A 26 18.22 -11.60 -8.16
C THR A 26 18.40 -11.77 -6.65
N ALA A 27 19.57 -11.41 -6.11
CA ALA A 27 19.83 -11.46 -4.68
C ALA A 27 18.94 -10.46 -3.92
N LEU A 28 18.82 -9.24 -4.42
CA LEU A 28 17.95 -8.20 -3.86
C LEU A 28 16.49 -8.65 -3.88
N ALA A 29 16.00 -9.17 -5.02
CA ALA A 29 14.65 -9.66 -5.19
C ALA A 29 14.32 -10.81 -4.21
N ALA A 30 15.27 -11.72 -3.97
CA ALA A 30 15.10 -12.80 -2.99
C ALA A 30 14.90 -12.26 -1.56
N ARG A 31 15.60 -11.20 -1.18
CA ARG A 31 15.44 -10.55 0.13
C ARG A 31 14.10 -9.80 0.25
N MET A 32 13.66 -9.16 -0.82
CA MET A 32 12.40 -8.40 -0.83
C MET A 32 11.16 -9.28 -0.94
N LEU A 33 11.27 -10.51 -1.48
CA LEU A 33 10.14 -11.42 -1.70
C LEU A 33 9.27 -11.68 -0.46
N PRO A 34 9.80 -11.93 0.76
CA PRO A 34 8.97 -12.11 1.94
C PRO A 34 8.12 -10.87 2.26
N HIS A 35 8.67 -9.67 2.06
CA HIS A 35 7.95 -8.40 2.25
C HIS A 35 6.83 -8.24 1.23
N LEU A 36 7.10 -8.53 -0.05
CA LEU A 36 6.10 -8.47 -1.12
C LEU A 36 4.95 -9.45 -0.88
N ARG A 37 5.25 -10.68 -0.48
CA ARG A 37 4.22 -11.69 -0.15
C ARG A 37 3.35 -11.26 1.03
N ARG A 38 3.94 -10.70 2.08
CA ARG A 38 3.18 -10.16 3.21
C ARG A 38 2.29 -9.01 2.79
N MET A 39 2.78 -8.09 1.97
CA MET A 39 1.98 -7.00 1.43
C MET A 39 0.84 -7.54 0.56
N ALA A 40 1.12 -8.45 -0.37
CA ALA A 40 0.11 -9.04 -1.24
C ALA A 40 -1.00 -9.78 -0.46
N SER A 41 -0.68 -10.37 0.70
CA SER A 41 -1.67 -11.05 1.53
C SER A 41 -2.68 -10.13 2.21
N SER A 42 -2.39 -8.83 2.33
CA SER A 42 -3.32 -7.84 2.88
C SER A 42 -4.33 -7.29 1.88
N TYR A 43 -4.19 -7.65 0.59
CA TYR A 43 -5.13 -7.25 -0.44
C TYR A 43 -6.22 -8.33 -0.60
N ASP A 44 -7.47 -7.92 -0.45
CA ASP A 44 -8.64 -8.74 -0.78
C ASP A 44 -9.10 -8.40 -2.20
N LEU A 45 -8.48 -9.03 -3.18
CA LEU A 45 -8.74 -8.79 -4.61
C LEU A 45 -9.49 -9.97 -5.21
N GLN A 46 -10.77 -9.78 -5.42
CA GLN A 46 -11.52 -10.70 -6.27
C GLN A 46 -11.11 -10.48 -7.73
N GLY A 47 -10.45 -11.48 -8.35
CA GLY A 47 -10.11 -11.47 -9.78
C GLY A 47 -8.68 -11.08 -10.13
N MET A 48 -7.81 -10.93 -9.14
CA MET A 48 -6.36 -10.82 -9.30
C MET A 48 -5.68 -11.83 -8.37
N GLU A 49 -4.77 -12.64 -8.88
CA GLU A 49 -4.05 -13.60 -8.06
C GLU A 49 -2.99 -12.89 -7.20
N ARG A 50 -2.71 -13.46 -6.01
CA ARG A 50 -1.67 -12.89 -5.12
C ARG A 50 -0.31 -12.85 -5.77
N ASP A 51 0.00 -13.83 -6.61
CA ASP A 51 1.28 -13.91 -7.33
C ASP A 51 1.40 -12.81 -8.39
N ASP A 52 0.30 -12.40 -9.04
CA ASP A 52 0.30 -11.25 -9.94
C ASP A 52 0.62 -9.96 -9.18
N LEU A 53 0.03 -9.81 -7.99
CA LEU A 53 0.32 -8.66 -7.14
C LEU A 53 1.78 -8.64 -6.68
N VAL A 54 2.37 -9.80 -6.37
CA VAL A 54 3.79 -9.92 -6.06
C VAL A 54 4.66 -9.52 -7.26
N GLN A 55 4.28 -9.89 -8.49
CA GLN A 55 4.96 -9.46 -9.71
C GLN A 55 4.91 -7.94 -9.86
N GLU A 56 3.75 -7.32 -9.64
CA GLU A 56 3.62 -5.86 -9.64
C GLU A 56 4.51 -5.20 -8.56
N GLY A 57 4.63 -5.81 -7.40
CA GLY A 57 5.57 -5.40 -6.37
C GLY A 57 7.02 -5.43 -6.86
N PHE A 58 7.42 -6.45 -7.61
CA PHE A 58 8.76 -6.50 -8.22
C PHE A 58 9.00 -5.41 -9.25
N PHE A 59 8.02 -5.02 -10.06
CA PHE A 59 8.15 -3.84 -10.91
C PHE A 59 8.39 -2.57 -10.10
N GLY A 60 7.75 -2.44 -8.93
CA GLY A 60 8.03 -1.37 -7.98
C GLY A 60 9.47 -1.40 -7.45
N ILE A 61 10.00 -2.57 -7.08
CA ILE A 61 11.41 -2.74 -6.67
C ILE A 61 12.36 -2.37 -7.82
N MET A 62 12.09 -2.82 -9.05
CA MET A 62 12.90 -2.43 -10.23
C MET A 62 12.91 -0.92 -10.45
N SER A 63 11.78 -0.26 -10.27
CA SER A 63 11.69 1.19 -10.33
C SER A 63 12.52 1.85 -9.22
N ALA A 64 12.44 1.31 -7.99
CA ALA A 64 13.24 1.79 -6.87
C ALA A 64 14.74 1.70 -7.17
N VAL A 65 15.25 0.59 -7.69
CA VAL A 65 16.66 0.41 -8.06
C VAL A 65 17.13 1.51 -9.03
N ARG A 66 16.30 1.89 -10.01
CA ARG A 66 16.63 2.93 -11.00
C ARG A 66 16.68 4.34 -10.42
N HIS A 67 15.92 4.61 -9.37
CA HIS A 67 15.76 5.95 -8.81
C HIS A 67 16.41 6.12 -7.44
N TYR A 68 17.03 5.07 -6.92
CA TYR A 68 17.67 5.08 -5.62
C TYR A 68 18.89 6.01 -5.59
N ARG A 69 18.98 6.77 -4.51
CA ARG A 69 20.10 7.67 -4.21
C ARG A 69 20.59 7.39 -2.79
N PRO A 70 21.78 6.78 -2.63
CA PRO A 70 22.31 6.40 -1.32
C PRO A 70 22.42 7.55 -0.32
N GLU A 71 22.63 8.78 -0.81
CA GLU A 71 22.75 9.99 -0.01
C GLU A 71 21.43 10.46 0.62
N VAL A 72 20.29 9.92 0.17
CA VAL A 72 18.96 10.36 0.62
C VAL A 72 18.41 9.49 1.75
N GLY A 73 18.81 8.22 1.85
CA GLY A 73 18.33 7.31 2.89
C GLY A 73 18.52 5.83 2.54
N GLU A 74 17.97 4.97 3.38
CA GLU A 74 18.05 3.52 3.24
C GLU A 74 17.25 3.01 2.04
N PHE A 75 17.75 1.95 1.40
CA PHE A 75 17.10 1.38 0.21
C PHE A 75 15.79 0.64 0.54
N ALA A 76 15.79 -0.18 1.59
CA ALA A 76 14.66 -1.08 1.87
C ALA A 76 13.32 -0.33 2.12
N PRO A 77 13.24 0.74 2.94
CA PRO A 77 12.01 1.52 3.09
C PRO A 77 11.55 2.17 1.79
N PHE A 78 12.49 2.67 0.98
CA PHE A 78 12.18 3.29 -0.32
C PHE A 78 11.63 2.26 -1.30
N ALA A 79 12.26 1.08 -1.38
CA ALA A 79 11.85 0.00 -2.26
C ALA A 79 10.46 -0.56 -1.88
N ILE A 80 10.19 -0.72 -0.58
CA ILE A 80 8.87 -1.14 -0.07
C ILE A 80 7.80 -0.11 -0.44
N ALA A 81 8.08 1.19 -0.32
CA ALA A 81 7.14 2.24 -0.74
C ALA A 81 6.86 2.21 -2.24
N CYS A 82 7.88 1.99 -3.08
CA CYS A 82 7.71 1.84 -4.53
C CYS A 82 6.88 0.59 -4.87
N ALA A 83 7.16 -0.54 -4.23
CA ALA A 83 6.42 -1.78 -4.41
C ALA A 83 4.94 -1.61 -4.03
N HIS A 84 4.67 -1.00 -2.88
CA HIS A 84 3.30 -0.72 -2.42
C HIS A 84 2.53 0.17 -3.41
N ASN A 85 3.17 1.22 -3.94
CA ASN A 85 2.56 2.09 -4.95
C ASN A 85 2.24 1.34 -6.25
N SER A 86 3.14 0.43 -6.68
CA SER A 86 2.92 -0.40 -7.87
C SER A 86 1.75 -1.36 -7.67
N MET A 87 1.72 -2.09 -6.54
CA MET A 87 0.63 -2.99 -6.17
C MET A 87 -0.72 -2.26 -6.07
N ASN A 88 -0.77 -1.07 -5.44
CA ASN A 88 -1.98 -0.27 -5.34
C ASN A 88 -2.49 0.16 -6.71
N THR A 89 -1.59 0.53 -7.61
CA THR A 89 -1.96 0.93 -8.97
C THR A 89 -2.55 -0.24 -9.74
N ALA A 90 -1.92 -1.42 -9.67
CA ALA A 90 -2.42 -2.64 -10.31
C ALA A 90 -3.77 -3.07 -9.76
N SER A 91 -3.93 -3.08 -8.42
CA SER A 91 -5.20 -3.34 -7.75
C SER A 91 -6.32 -2.41 -8.21
N ARG A 92 -6.06 -1.11 -8.28
CA ARG A 92 -7.02 -0.12 -8.76
C ARG A 92 -7.44 -0.36 -10.21
N ILE A 93 -6.48 -0.67 -11.09
CA ILE A 93 -6.75 -0.98 -12.49
C ILE A 93 -7.61 -2.25 -12.60
N ALA A 94 -7.26 -3.32 -11.88
CA ALA A 94 -8.03 -4.56 -11.87
C ALA A 94 -9.47 -4.34 -11.39
N CYS A 95 -9.67 -3.59 -10.31
CA CYS A 95 -10.99 -3.22 -9.81
C CYS A 95 -11.77 -2.32 -10.79
N SER A 96 -11.10 -1.39 -11.47
CA SER A 96 -11.74 -0.49 -12.45
C SER A 96 -12.20 -1.24 -13.69
N LEU A 97 -11.35 -2.10 -14.27
CA LEU A 97 -11.70 -2.91 -15.45
C LEU A 97 -12.84 -3.89 -15.17
N ARG A 98 -12.96 -4.37 -13.93
CA ARG A 98 -14.05 -5.27 -13.52
C ARG A 98 -15.37 -4.53 -13.33
N ASN A 99 -15.34 -3.29 -12.85
CA ASN A 99 -16.55 -2.50 -12.60
C ASN A 99 -17.14 -1.89 -13.88
N GLU A 100 -16.41 -1.92 -15.00
CA GLU A 100 -16.90 -1.42 -16.28
C GLU A 100 -18.09 -2.24 -16.85
N PRO A 101 -18.09 -3.60 -16.77
CA PRO A 101 -19.28 -4.40 -17.13
C PRO A 101 -20.42 -4.28 -16.11
N LEU A 102 -20.12 -4.03 -14.83
CA LEU A 102 -21.13 -3.97 -13.75
C LEU A 102 -21.92 -2.67 -13.69
N ARG A 103 -21.56 -1.65 -14.48
CA ARG A 103 -22.41 -0.44 -14.66
C ARG A 103 -23.75 -0.75 -15.31
N VAL A 104 -23.92 -1.93 -15.87
CA VAL A 104 -25.15 -2.39 -16.58
C VAL A 104 -25.80 -3.60 -15.91
N TYR A 105 -25.19 -4.20 -14.88
CA TYR A 105 -25.68 -5.41 -14.25
C TYR A 105 -26.25 -5.14 -12.85
N VAL A 106 -27.55 -5.43 -12.69
CA VAL A 106 -28.21 -5.48 -11.37
C VAL A 106 -27.96 -6.87 -10.80
N PRO A 107 -27.27 -7.02 -9.66
CA PRO A 107 -27.02 -8.35 -9.08
C PRO A 107 -28.31 -8.96 -8.56
N LEU A 108 -28.60 -10.21 -8.95
CA LEU A 108 -29.52 -11.08 -8.20
C LEU A 108 -28.90 -11.36 -6.80
N PRO A 109 -29.70 -11.33 -5.74
CA PRO A 109 -29.20 -11.71 -4.41
C PRO A 109 -28.87 -13.20 -4.40
N GLU A 110 -27.57 -13.52 -4.38
CA GLU A 110 -27.12 -14.88 -4.06
C GLU A 110 -26.99 -15.01 -2.56
N ASP A 111 -27.68 -16.01 -1.99
CA ASP A 111 -27.52 -16.46 -0.61
C ASP A 111 -26.05 -16.78 -0.35
N ARG A 112 -25.36 -15.90 0.40
CA ARG A 112 -24.06 -16.25 0.98
C ARG A 112 -24.28 -17.15 2.16
N PRO A 113 -23.61 -18.33 2.22
CA PRO A 113 -23.58 -19.10 3.48
C PRO A 113 -22.93 -18.24 4.55
N ALA A 114 -23.55 -18.18 5.70
CA ALA A 114 -23.08 -17.43 6.87
C ALA A 114 -21.65 -17.86 7.23
N GLU A 115 -20.70 -16.93 7.16
CA GLU A 115 -19.38 -17.14 7.71
C GLU A 115 -19.47 -17.30 9.23
N ALA A 116 -18.62 -18.22 9.73
CA ALA A 116 -18.55 -18.68 11.10
C ALA A 116 -18.68 -17.57 12.16
N GLU A 117 -19.43 -17.89 13.19
CA GLU A 117 -19.65 -17.13 14.42
C GLU A 117 -18.42 -16.39 14.94
N LYS A 118 -18.31 -15.12 14.59
CA LYS A 118 -17.48 -14.18 15.37
C LYS A 118 -18.25 -13.88 16.66
N GLN A 119 -17.58 -13.98 17.79
CA GLN A 119 -18.16 -13.69 19.09
C GLN A 119 -18.85 -12.33 19.09
N PRO A 120 -20.11 -12.20 19.57
CA PRO A 120 -20.90 -10.97 19.45
C PRO A 120 -20.25 -9.76 20.14
N GLU A 121 -19.47 -9.97 21.19
CA GLU A 121 -18.76 -8.92 21.92
C GLU A 121 -17.65 -8.27 21.07
N ALA A 122 -16.84 -9.06 20.36
CA ALA A 122 -15.79 -8.55 19.47
C ALA A 122 -16.35 -7.78 18.25
N LEU A 123 -17.56 -8.12 17.80
CA LEU A 123 -18.27 -7.40 16.74
C LEU A 123 -18.80 -6.05 17.20
N VAL A 124 -19.24 -5.93 18.44
CA VAL A 124 -19.72 -4.66 19.03
C VAL A 124 -18.54 -3.71 19.25
N GLU A 125 -17.45 -4.17 19.84
CA GLU A 125 -16.23 -3.37 20.04
C GLU A 125 -15.63 -2.88 18.71
N ALA A 126 -15.56 -3.76 17.69
CA ALA A 126 -15.10 -3.38 16.37
C ALA A 126 -16.00 -2.30 15.73
N SER A 127 -17.31 -2.41 15.89
CA SER A 127 -18.27 -1.44 15.36
C SER A 127 -18.22 -0.08 16.07
N GLU A 128 -17.94 -0.06 17.37
CA GLU A 128 -17.76 1.16 18.15
C GLU A 128 -16.48 1.87 17.76
N PHE A 129 -15.38 1.16 17.66
CA PHE A 129 -14.10 1.71 17.20
C PHE A 129 -14.18 2.25 15.77
N GLU A 130 -14.83 1.54 14.84
CA GLU A 130 -15.04 2.03 13.47
C GLU A 130 -15.85 3.32 13.45
N ARG A 131 -16.89 3.44 14.28
CA ARG A 131 -17.70 4.65 14.40
C ARG A 131 -16.91 5.81 14.98
N GLU A 132 -16.10 5.56 16.01
CA GLU A 132 -15.22 6.58 16.61
C GLU A 132 -14.15 7.04 15.61
N LEU A 133 -13.52 6.12 14.90
CA LEU A 133 -12.54 6.42 13.86
C LEU A 133 -13.18 7.25 12.74
N HIS A 134 -14.38 6.86 12.31
CA HIS A 134 -15.11 7.61 11.29
C HIS A 134 -15.41 9.05 11.74
N ASN A 135 -15.94 9.22 12.94
CA ASN A 135 -16.23 10.54 13.53
C ASN A 135 -14.95 11.38 13.67
N TRP A 136 -13.87 10.77 14.15
CA TRP A 136 -12.60 11.44 14.27
C TRP A 136 -12.05 11.87 12.89
N MET A 137 -12.18 11.05 11.85
CA MET A 137 -11.78 11.43 10.49
C MET A 137 -12.57 12.63 9.97
N GLN A 138 -13.84 12.78 10.36
CA GLN A 138 -14.67 13.92 9.95
C GLN A 138 -14.29 15.22 10.69
N THR A 139 -13.90 15.14 11.96
CA THR A 139 -13.64 16.29 12.83
C THR A 139 -12.17 16.62 13.00
N GLY A 140 -11.29 15.62 12.99
CA GLY A 140 -9.86 15.77 13.26
C GLY A 140 -9.00 16.09 12.03
N LEU A 141 -9.52 15.85 10.81
CA LEU A 141 -8.82 16.13 9.56
C LEU A 141 -9.41 17.35 8.87
N SER A 142 -8.53 18.22 8.30
CA SER A 142 -9.00 19.26 7.40
C SER A 142 -9.60 18.66 6.13
N GLU A 143 -10.43 19.42 5.39
CA GLU A 143 -11.04 18.95 4.14
C GLU A 143 -10.00 18.46 3.13
N TYR A 144 -8.91 19.19 2.97
CA TYR A 144 -7.81 18.80 2.08
C TYR A 144 -7.11 17.52 2.55
N GLU A 145 -6.84 17.37 3.86
CA GLU A 145 -6.25 16.15 4.43
C GLU A 145 -7.16 14.93 4.22
N ARG A 146 -8.47 15.10 4.40
CA ARG A 146 -9.47 14.05 4.23
C ARG A 146 -9.58 13.60 2.77
N GLN A 147 -9.62 14.54 1.83
CA GLN A 147 -9.65 14.25 0.40
C GLN A 147 -8.34 13.57 -0.05
N ALA A 148 -7.19 14.11 0.34
CA ALA A 148 -5.90 13.51 0.03
C ALA A 148 -5.78 12.09 0.60
N TRP A 149 -6.26 11.87 1.83
CA TRP A 149 -6.27 10.56 2.47
C TRP A 149 -7.19 9.56 1.77
N ARG A 150 -8.41 9.97 1.39
CA ARG A 150 -9.33 9.10 0.62
C ARG A 150 -8.73 8.67 -0.71
N LEU A 151 -8.14 9.60 -1.45
CA LEU A 151 -7.51 9.30 -2.73
C LEU A 151 -6.28 8.40 -2.55
N PHE A 152 -5.50 8.63 -1.49
CA PHE A 152 -4.36 7.78 -1.15
C PHE A 152 -4.80 6.34 -0.84
N LEU A 153 -5.85 6.14 -0.03
CA LEU A 153 -6.42 4.82 0.26
C LEU A 153 -7.02 4.15 -0.99
N ALA A 154 -7.54 4.95 -1.93
CA ALA A 154 -8.00 4.47 -3.23
C ALA A 154 -6.84 4.12 -4.19
N GLY A 155 -5.58 4.23 -3.75
CA GLY A 155 -4.39 3.82 -4.50
C GLY A 155 -3.84 4.85 -5.48
N TYR A 156 -4.33 6.11 -5.45
CA TYR A 156 -3.77 7.16 -6.31
C TYR A 156 -2.35 7.56 -5.87
N SER A 157 -1.47 7.78 -6.84
CA SER A 157 -0.14 8.33 -6.60
C SER A 157 -0.20 9.79 -6.15
N TYR A 158 0.86 10.29 -5.51
CA TYR A 158 0.92 11.69 -5.07
C TYR A 158 0.76 12.70 -6.21
N ALA A 159 1.24 12.35 -7.41
CA ALA A 159 1.09 13.19 -8.60
C ALA A 159 -0.37 13.23 -9.08
N GLU A 160 -1.05 12.09 -9.11
CA GLU A 160 -2.47 12.01 -9.46
C GLU A 160 -3.35 12.73 -8.44
N ILE A 161 -3.08 12.54 -7.13
CA ILE A 161 -3.79 13.26 -6.05
C ILE A 161 -3.58 14.77 -6.20
N ALA A 162 -2.35 15.20 -6.47
CA ALA A 162 -2.04 16.61 -6.68
C ALA A 162 -2.83 17.19 -7.87
N SER A 163 -2.93 16.45 -8.97
CA SER A 163 -3.73 16.83 -10.15
C SER A 163 -5.22 16.93 -9.82
N LEU A 164 -5.76 15.90 -9.15
CA LEU A 164 -7.19 15.84 -8.78
C LEU A 164 -7.59 16.94 -7.80
N LEU A 165 -6.71 17.31 -6.87
CA LEU A 165 -6.93 18.35 -5.87
C LEU A 165 -6.43 19.75 -6.31
N SER A 166 -6.07 19.92 -7.57
CA SER A 166 -5.51 21.18 -8.11
C SER A 166 -4.39 21.75 -7.24
N SER A 167 -3.44 20.86 -6.88
CA SER A 167 -2.36 21.13 -5.95
C SER A 167 -1.02 20.61 -6.51
N HIS A 168 0.00 20.49 -5.67
CA HIS A 168 1.31 19.96 -6.05
C HIS A 168 1.72 18.81 -5.12
N SER A 169 2.53 17.88 -5.61
CA SER A 169 2.90 16.64 -4.91
C SER A 169 3.47 16.87 -3.51
N LYS A 170 4.21 17.97 -3.30
CA LYS A 170 4.76 18.33 -1.97
C LYS A 170 3.65 18.71 -0.98
N ALA A 171 2.58 19.37 -1.41
CA ALA A 171 1.43 19.67 -0.54
C ALA A 171 0.68 18.40 -0.15
N VAL A 172 0.52 17.46 -1.08
CA VAL A 172 -0.07 16.13 -0.83
C VAL A 172 0.78 15.35 0.18
N ASP A 173 2.10 15.27 -0.02
CA ASP A 173 3.03 14.64 0.90
C ASP A 173 2.91 15.22 2.32
N ASN A 174 2.97 16.53 2.45
CA ASN A 174 2.81 17.21 3.73
C ASN A 174 1.44 16.93 4.39
N ALA A 175 0.36 16.87 3.60
CA ALA A 175 -0.96 16.55 4.13
C ALA A 175 -1.02 15.10 4.65
N LEU A 176 -0.55 14.14 3.88
CA LEU A 176 -0.51 12.74 4.27
C LEU A 176 0.40 12.48 5.49
N GLN A 177 1.51 13.21 5.61
CA GLN A 177 2.34 13.17 6.82
C GLN A 177 1.59 13.68 8.05
N ARG A 178 0.83 14.78 7.93
CA ARG A 178 -0.02 15.29 9.03
C ARG A 178 -1.10 14.28 9.40
N VAL A 179 -1.77 13.67 8.42
CA VAL A 179 -2.79 12.63 8.66
C VAL A 179 -2.17 11.46 9.43
N ARG A 180 -1.03 10.92 8.99
CA ARG A 180 -0.33 9.82 9.69
C ARG A 180 0.05 10.17 11.12
N ARG A 181 0.49 11.40 11.37
CA ARG A 181 0.80 11.88 12.73
C ARG A 181 -0.46 11.93 13.60
N LYS A 182 -1.55 12.50 13.08
CA LYS A 182 -2.83 12.60 13.77
C LYS A 182 -3.44 11.23 14.05
N LEU A 183 -3.35 10.28 13.09
CA LEU A 183 -3.78 8.89 13.26
C LEU A 183 -3.02 8.20 14.39
N ARG A 184 -1.69 8.36 14.46
CA ARG A 184 -0.90 7.79 15.58
C ARG A 184 -1.36 8.33 16.92
N GLN A 185 -1.67 9.61 17.02
CA GLN A 185 -2.20 10.22 18.23
C GLN A 185 -3.57 9.63 18.61
N PHE A 186 -4.46 9.43 17.62
CA PHE A 186 -5.76 8.79 17.82
C PHE A 186 -5.62 7.37 18.36
N TYR A 187 -4.81 6.51 17.72
CA TYR A 187 -4.56 5.14 18.18
C TYR A 187 -3.90 5.07 19.56
N SER A 188 -3.03 6.02 19.89
CA SER A 188 -2.44 6.09 21.23
C SER A 188 -3.45 6.46 22.32
N ALA A 189 -4.50 7.20 21.96
CA ALA A 189 -5.57 7.58 22.88
C ALA A 189 -6.68 6.52 23.00
N HIS A 190 -6.81 5.63 21.99
CA HIS A 190 -7.84 4.59 21.92
C HIS A 190 -7.14 3.23 21.65
N PRO A 191 -6.44 2.66 22.65
CA PRO A 191 -5.81 1.36 22.50
C PRO A 191 -6.88 0.30 22.25
N VAL A 192 -6.78 -0.39 21.11
CA VAL A 192 -7.63 -1.55 20.82
C VAL A 192 -7.24 -2.65 21.80
N SER A 193 -8.16 -3.06 22.66
CA SER A 193 -7.95 -4.22 23.54
C SER A 193 -7.75 -5.46 22.68
N THR A 194 -6.58 -6.10 22.82
CA THR A 194 -6.17 -7.30 22.08
C THR A 194 -6.74 -8.53 22.79
#